data_3c5e89229ceb8c1c26259d0ac536d5c1
#
_entry.id   3c5e89229ceb8c1c26259d0ac536d5c1
#
_cell.length_a   1.000
_cell.length_b   1.000
_cell.length_c   1.000
_cell.angle_alpha   90.00
_cell.angle_beta   90.00
_cell.angle_gamma   90.00
#
_symmetry.space_group_name_H-M   'P 1'
#
loop_
_entity.id
_entity.type
_entity.pdbx_description
1 polymer ?
#
loop_
_entity_poly.entity_id
_entity_poly.type
_entity_poly.pdbx_seq_one_letter_code
_entity_poly.pdbx_strand_id
1 'polypeptide(L)'
;YIGAPWLQRPVYKLPVIAEIMQLIHSYHKFKGKPSKQDLYGKIGNGGLSLRKVASHYRVTCEQKERIDHYLAQKRYHLYNEDVFWATEANGFTYPKVKEAIRFSFDKYPSYCYKLNNWQLPFGCHSWYKRKMKKFWMDFIPFQ
;
A
#
# COMPACT_ATOMS: atom_id res chain seq x y z
N TYR A 1 -10.05 8.79 2.46
CA TYR A 1 -8.64 8.45 2.50
C TYR A 1 -8.11 8.15 1.12
N ILE A 2 -7.03 8.76 0.72
CA ILE A 2 -6.31 8.45 -0.51
C ILE A 2 -4.80 8.41 -0.24
N GLY A 3 -4.13 7.41 -0.81
CA GLY A 3 -2.69 7.21 -0.77
C GLY A 3 -2.28 6.31 -1.93
N ALA A 4 -1.00 5.97 -2.03
CA ALA A 4 -0.53 5.05 -3.05
C ALA A 4 -1.13 3.64 -2.86
N PRO A 5 -1.48 2.92 -3.94
CA PRO A 5 -1.92 1.55 -3.85
C PRO A 5 -0.73 0.59 -3.63
N TRP A 6 -0.94 -0.47 -2.87
CA TRP A 6 0.02 -1.58 -2.82
C TRP A 6 -0.17 -2.49 -4.03
N LEU A 7 0.71 -2.33 -5.00
CA LEU A 7 0.66 -3.13 -6.22
C LEU A 7 1.46 -4.43 -6.08
N GLN A 8 0.92 -5.46 -6.66
CA GLN A 8 1.64 -6.71 -6.86
C GLN A 8 2.81 -6.49 -7.82
N ARG A 9 3.94 -7.12 -7.56
CA ARG A 9 5.09 -7.11 -8.46
C ARG A 9 4.70 -7.69 -9.82
N PRO A 10 5.03 -7.03 -10.95
CA PRO A 10 4.62 -7.54 -12.27
C PRO A 10 5.01 -9.00 -12.52
N VAL A 11 6.20 -9.42 -12.09
CA VAL A 11 6.67 -10.80 -12.23
C VAL A 11 5.78 -11.83 -11.51
N TYR A 12 5.08 -11.44 -10.45
CA TYR A 12 4.19 -12.34 -9.73
C TYR A 12 2.85 -12.61 -10.45
N LYS A 13 2.63 -11.97 -11.58
CA LYS A 13 1.48 -12.24 -12.47
C LYS A 13 1.77 -13.32 -13.51
N LEU A 14 3.02 -13.78 -13.61
CA LEU A 14 3.37 -14.91 -14.46
C LEU A 14 2.74 -16.19 -13.90
N PRO A 15 2.10 -17.05 -14.73
CA PRO A 15 1.26 -18.17 -14.26
C PRO A 15 1.93 -19.03 -13.18
N VAL A 16 3.11 -19.57 -13.45
CA VAL A 16 3.82 -20.44 -12.50
C VAL A 16 4.15 -19.71 -11.19
N ILE A 17 4.58 -18.44 -11.27
CA ILE A 17 4.91 -17.65 -10.09
C ILE A 17 3.65 -17.30 -9.31
N ALA A 18 2.55 -17.02 -10.00
CA ALA A 18 1.26 -16.73 -9.39
C ALA A 18 0.76 -17.93 -8.55
N GLU A 19 0.85 -19.15 -9.08
CA GLU A 19 0.50 -20.38 -8.36
C GLU A 19 1.35 -20.57 -7.10
N ILE A 20 2.67 -20.44 -7.21
CA ILE A 20 3.58 -20.52 -6.06
C ILE A 20 3.21 -19.47 -5.00
N MET A 21 2.97 -18.24 -5.43
CA MET A 21 2.59 -17.16 -4.54
C MET A 21 1.24 -17.43 -3.85
N GLN A 22 0.30 -18.04 -4.55
CA GLN A 22 -0.99 -18.45 -3.99
C GLN A 22 -0.83 -19.55 -2.93
N LEU A 23 0.02 -20.55 -3.18
CA LEU A 23 0.32 -21.60 -2.20
C LEU A 23 0.96 -21.01 -0.93
N ILE A 24 1.93 -20.10 -1.09
CA ILE A 24 2.57 -19.40 0.03
C ILE A 24 1.52 -18.60 0.82
N HIS A 25 0.61 -17.91 0.13
CA HIS A 25 -0.45 -17.14 0.77
C HIS A 25 -1.38 -18.05 1.58
N SER A 26 -1.83 -19.15 0.98
CA SER A 26 -2.69 -20.14 1.65
C SER A 26 -2.02 -20.74 2.88
N TYR A 27 -0.72 -21.04 2.80
CA TYR A 27 0.06 -21.50 3.95
C TYR A 27 0.13 -20.45 5.08
N HIS A 28 0.40 -19.17 4.73
CA HIS A 28 0.39 -18.10 5.73
C HIS A 28 -0.98 -17.96 6.39
N LYS A 29 -2.05 -17.99 5.60
CA LYS A 29 -3.44 -17.93 6.10
C LYS A 29 -3.76 -19.09 7.03
N PHE A 30 -3.36 -20.30 6.65
CA PHE A 30 -3.51 -21.50 7.51
C PHE A 30 -2.79 -21.36 8.86
N LYS A 31 -1.62 -20.73 8.87
CA LYS A 31 -0.84 -20.43 10.09
C LYS A 31 -1.33 -19.20 10.86
N GLY A 32 -2.40 -18.54 10.44
CA GLY A 32 -2.88 -17.32 11.06
C GLY A 32 -1.88 -16.14 10.97
N LYS A 33 -0.96 -16.16 9.98
CA LYS A 33 0.08 -15.14 9.82
C LYS A 33 -0.32 -14.16 8.71
N PRO A 34 -0.15 -12.84 8.94
CA PRO A 34 -0.40 -11.85 7.89
C PRO A 34 0.58 -12.03 6.74
N SER A 35 0.11 -11.72 5.55
CA SER A 35 0.87 -11.80 4.31
C SER A 35 0.84 -10.47 3.58
N LYS A 36 1.92 -10.13 2.87
CA LYS A 36 1.93 -8.97 1.97
C LYS A 36 0.87 -9.06 0.88
N GLN A 37 0.42 -10.25 0.56
CA GLN A 37 -0.61 -10.47 -0.45
C GLN A 37 -1.98 -9.95 -0.01
N ASP A 38 -2.23 -9.89 1.31
CA ASP A 38 -3.44 -9.31 1.88
C ASP A 38 -3.57 -7.81 1.57
N LEU A 39 -2.45 -7.16 1.23
CA LEU A 39 -2.38 -5.74 0.91
C LEU A 39 -2.55 -5.45 -0.58
N TYR A 40 -2.38 -6.43 -1.45
CA TYR A 40 -2.43 -6.18 -2.89
C TYR A 40 -3.81 -5.64 -3.33
N GLY A 41 -3.76 -4.53 -4.05
CA GLY A 41 -4.96 -3.82 -4.48
C GLY A 41 -5.59 -2.89 -3.43
N LYS A 42 -5.14 -2.94 -2.19
CA LYS A 42 -5.57 -1.99 -1.17
C LYS A 42 -4.84 -0.66 -1.30
N ILE A 43 -5.49 0.38 -0.79
CA ILE A 43 -4.97 1.75 -0.78
C ILE A 43 -4.44 2.03 0.61
N GLY A 44 -3.19 2.37 0.69
CA GLY A 44 -2.50 2.67 1.94
C GLY A 44 -1.30 3.55 1.68
N ASN A 45 -0.24 3.36 2.41
CA ASN A 45 1.00 4.11 2.38
C ASN A 45 0.96 5.41 3.18
N GLY A 46 1.56 5.36 4.36
CA GLY A 46 1.69 6.50 5.26
C GLY A 46 2.56 7.64 4.75
N GLY A 47 3.42 7.39 3.74
CA GLY A 47 4.40 8.37 3.27
C GLY A 47 3.81 9.57 2.53
N LEU A 48 2.79 9.34 1.70
CA LEU A 48 2.02 10.39 1.05
C LEU A 48 0.54 9.98 0.99
N SER A 49 -0.28 10.61 1.79
CA SER A 49 -1.72 10.34 1.84
C SER A 49 -2.51 11.59 2.22
N LEU A 50 -3.75 11.68 1.74
CA LEU A 50 -4.73 12.64 2.23
C LEU A 50 -5.75 11.93 3.09
N ARG A 51 -5.97 12.45 4.28
CA ARG A 51 -6.80 11.85 5.32
C ARG A 51 -7.84 12.86 5.83
N LYS A 52 -9.10 12.47 5.81
CA LYS A 52 -10.14 13.28 6.47
C LYS A 52 -9.99 13.16 7.98
N VAL A 53 -9.54 14.21 8.64
CA VAL A 53 -9.26 14.24 10.09
C VAL A 53 -10.44 13.70 10.91
N ALA A 54 -11.65 14.22 10.68
CA ALA A 54 -12.84 13.80 11.42
C ALA A 54 -13.11 12.29 11.34
N SER A 55 -12.84 11.65 10.17
CA SER A 55 -13.03 10.21 10.02
C SER A 55 -11.98 9.41 10.79
N HIS A 56 -10.73 9.85 10.78
CA HIS A 56 -9.65 9.20 11.54
C HIS A 56 -9.86 9.37 13.04
N TYR A 57 -10.21 10.59 13.49
CA TYR A 57 -10.53 10.86 14.88
C TYR A 57 -11.67 9.97 15.38
N ARG A 58 -12.76 9.88 14.62
CA ARG A 58 -13.88 8.99 14.98
C ARG A 58 -13.42 7.54 15.14
N VAL A 59 -12.66 7.00 14.20
CA VAL A 59 -12.17 5.62 14.29
C VAL A 59 -11.24 5.42 15.49
N THR A 60 -10.39 6.38 15.81
CA THR A 60 -9.52 6.27 17.00
C THR A 60 -10.30 6.26 18.31
N CYS A 61 -11.46 6.93 18.36
CA CYS A 61 -12.34 6.89 19.52
C CYS A 61 -13.18 5.61 19.58
N GLU A 62 -13.83 5.25 18.46
CA GLU A 62 -14.81 4.16 18.41
C GLU A 62 -14.19 2.76 18.35
N GLN A 63 -12.95 2.62 17.83
CA GLN A 63 -12.31 1.34 17.60
C GLN A 63 -11.04 1.16 18.44
N LYS A 64 -11.00 1.73 19.63
CA LYS A 64 -9.83 1.70 20.52
C LYS A 64 -9.37 0.28 20.83
N GLU A 65 -10.25 -0.62 21.19
CA GLU A 65 -9.91 -2.02 21.50
C GLU A 65 -9.26 -2.73 20.32
N ARG A 66 -9.76 -2.47 19.09
CA ARG A 66 -9.18 -3.02 17.86
C ARG A 66 -7.78 -2.46 17.60
N ILE A 67 -7.59 -1.18 17.86
CA ILE A 67 -6.27 -0.53 17.74
C ILE A 67 -5.30 -1.13 18.75
N ASP A 68 -5.69 -1.28 20.00
CA ASP A 68 -4.85 -1.84 21.06
C ASP A 68 -4.46 -3.29 20.75
N HIS A 69 -5.42 -4.10 20.26
CA HIS A 69 -5.14 -5.46 19.80
C HIS A 69 -4.15 -5.48 18.63
N TYR A 70 -4.34 -4.59 17.64
CA TYR A 70 -3.45 -4.49 16.50
C TYR A 70 -2.04 -4.06 16.92
N LEU A 71 -1.91 -3.07 17.80
CA LEU A 71 -0.64 -2.60 18.31
C LEU A 71 0.11 -3.65 19.15
N ALA A 72 -0.61 -4.55 19.82
CA ALA A 72 0.00 -5.66 20.57
C ALA A 72 0.75 -6.66 19.67
N GLN A 73 0.44 -6.70 18.37
CA GLN A 73 1.03 -7.60 17.39
C GLN A 73 2.32 -7.08 16.73
N LYS A 74 3.04 -6.18 17.36
CA LYS A 74 4.20 -5.41 16.85
C LYS A 74 5.35 -6.20 16.18
N ARG A 75 5.33 -7.52 16.19
CA ARG A 75 6.43 -8.37 15.68
C ARG A 75 6.67 -8.29 14.17
N TYR A 76 5.69 -7.80 13.40
CA TYR A 76 5.72 -7.90 11.96
C TYR A 76 5.60 -6.50 11.34
N HIS A 77 6.42 -6.22 10.33
CA HIS A 77 6.34 -5.00 9.54
C HIS A 77 4.98 -4.79 8.81
N LEU A 78 4.10 -5.79 8.86
CA LEU A 78 2.74 -5.71 8.33
C LEU A 78 1.74 -5.14 9.35
N TYR A 79 2.18 -4.84 10.56
CA TYR A 79 1.40 -4.17 11.61
C TYR A 79 1.75 -2.69 11.73
N ASN A 80 2.00 -2.02 10.60
CA ASN A 80 2.20 -0.58 10.54
C ASN A 80 0.85 0.15 10.55
N GLU A 81 0.85 1.44 10.87
CA GLU A 81 -0.38 2.24 10.98
C GLU A 81 -1.15 2.32 9.65
N ASP A 82 -0.44 2.45 8.53
CA ASP A 82 -1.04 2.51 7.20
C ASP A 82 -1.73 1.19 6.81
N VAL A 83 -1.19 0.06 7.26
CA VAL A 83 -1.83 -1.25 7.09
C VAL A 83 -3.11 -1.33 7.94
N PHE A 84 -3.08 -0.87 9.20
CA PHE A 84 -4.27 -0.82 10.04
C PHE A 84 -5.41 -0.07 9.35
N TRP A 85 -5.15 1.12 8.86
CA TRP A 85 -6.16 1.91 8.17
C TRP A 85 -6.73 1.20 6.95
N ALA A 86 -5.91 0.46 6.20
CA ALA A 86 -6.33 -0.20 4.97
C ALA A 86 -6.99 -1.58 5.16
N THR A 87 -6.78 -2.24 6.30
CA THR A 87 -7.23 -3.63 6.50
C THR A 87 -8.17 -3.84 7.66
N GLU A 88 -7.99 -3.08 8.74
CA GLU A 88 -8.68 -3.30 10.00
C GLU A 88 -9.74 -2.24 10.31
N ALA A 89 -9.44 -0.99 9.98
CA ALA A 89 -10.34 0.12 10.30
C ALA A 89 -11.60 0.10 9.44
N ASN A 90 -12.76 0.27 10.08
CA ASN A 90 -14.05 0.37 9.42
C ASN A 90 -14.45 1.84 9.20
N GLY A 91 -15.38 2.07 8.28
CA GLY A 91 -15.99 3.39 8.07
C GLY A 91 -15.19 4.31 7.14
N PHE A 92 -14.24 3.78 6.37
CA PHE A 92 -13.53 4.52 5.34
C PHE A 92 -14.02 4.18 3.93
N THR A 93 -14.01 5.19 3.07
CA THR A 93 -14.14 5.03 1.62
C THR A 93 -12.76 5.18 0.99
N TYR A 94 -12.41 4.24 0.13
CA TYR A 94 -11.14 4.24 -0.60
C TYR A 94 -11.39 4.40 -2.10
N PRO A 95 -10.52 5.12 -2.82
CA PRO A 95 -10.59 5.19 -4.27
C PRO A 95 -10.25 3.83 -4.88
N LYS A 96 -10.62 3.63 -6.13
CA LYS A 96 -10.11 2.50 -6.92
C LYS A 96 -8.60 2.64 -7.14
N VAL A 97 -7.92 1.52 -7.38
CA VAL A 97 -6.47 1.49 -7.66
C VAL A 97 -6.08 2.46 -8.78
N LYS A 98 -6.90 2.55 -9.84
CA LYS A 98 -6.67 3.47 -10.97
C LYS A 98 -6.65 4.95 -10.54
N GLU A 99 -7.51 5.33 -9.63
CA GLU A 99 -7.57 6.70 -9.08
C GLU A 99 -6.41 6.95 -8.14
N ALA A 100 -6.10 5.97 -7.28
CA ALA A 100 -5.01 6.06 -6.33
C ALA A 100 -3.62 6.15 -6.99
N ILE A 101 -3.41 5.49 -8.13
CA ILE A 101 -2.19 5.62 -8.93
C ILE A 101 -2.03 7.06 -9.43
N ARG A 102 -3.11 7.74 -9.85
CA ARG A 102 -3.05 9.15 -10.28
C ARG A 102 -2.64 10.08 -9.13
N PHE A 103 -2.93 9.69 -7.91
CA PHE A 103 -2.55 10.45 -6.73
C PHE A 103 -1.08 10.21 -6.33
N SER A 104 -0.63 8.95 -6.23
CA SER A 104 0.73 8.69 -5.74
C SER A 104 1.32 7.37 -6.24
N PHE A 105 2.64 7.41 -6.54
CA PHE A 105 3.46 6.21 -6.72
C PHE A 105 4.31 5.97 -5.46
N ASP A 106 4.32 4.71 -4.98
CA ASP A 106 5.23 4.26 -3.91
C ASP A 106 6.30 3.32 -4.48
N LYS A 107 5.90 2.14 -4.93
CA LYS A 107 6.79 1.10 -5.47
C LYS A 107 6.56 0.90 -6.95
N TYR A 108 7.59 0.40 -7.64
CA TYR A 108 7.53 0.09 -9.08
C TYR A 108 7.10 1.29 -9.94
N PRO A 109 7.79 2.46 -9.82
CA PRO A 109 7.31 3.69 -10.46
C PRO A 109 7.17 3.56 -11.98
N SER A 110 8.08 2.88 -12.66
CA SER A 110 7.95 2.63 -14.12
C SER A 110 6.69 1.81 -14.46
N TYR A 111 6.31 0.87 -13.60
CA TYR A 111 5.09 0.11 -13.79
C TYR A 111 3.85 0.93 -13.48
N CYS A 112 3.88 1.72 -12.42
CA CYS A 112 2.81 2.67 -12.08
C CYS A 112 2.60 3.70 -13.21
N TYR A 113 3.68 4.23 -13.77
CA TYR A 113 3.68 5.18 -14.88
C TYR A 113 2.97 4.60 -16.12
N LYS A 114 3.29 3.34 -16.46
CA LYS A 114 2.60 2.61 -17.53
C LYS A 114 1.12 2.42 -17.24
N LEU A 115 0.76 2.03 -16.01
CA LEU A 115 -0.64 1.86 -15.59
C LEU A 115 -1.40 3.18 -15.54
N ASN A 116 -0.70 4.30 -15.35
CA ASN A 116 -1.26 5.65 -15.34
C ASN A 116 -1.24 6.32 -16.73
N ASN A 117 -1.24 5.52 -17.79
CA ASN A 117 -1.20 6.01 -19.18
C ASN A 117 -0.03 6.95 -19.45
N TRP A 118 1.16 6.63 -18.94
CA TRP A 118 2.39 7.42 -19.10
C TRP A 118 2.26 8.85 -18.54
N GLN A 119 1.48 9.02 -17.48
CA GLN A 119 1.34 10.29 -16.78
C GLN A 119 1.95 10.18 -15.38
N LEU A 120 2.61 11.24 -14.94
CA LEU A 120 3.10 11.33 -13.58
C LEU A 120 1.92 11.44 -12.60
N PRO A 121 2.08 10.96 -11.36
CA PRO A 121 1.10 11.16 -10.30
C PRO A 121 1.18 12.58 -9.75
N PHE A 122 0.22 12.95 -8.91
CA PHE A 122 0.31 14.19 -8.11
C PHE A 122 1.55 14.19 -7.20
N GLY A 123 1.96 13.04 -6.66
CA GLY A 123 3.15 12.94 -5.85
C GLY A 123 3.74 11.54 -5.78
N CYS A 124 4.82 11.37 -5.04
CA CYS A 124 5.49 10.09 -4.88
C CYS A 124 6.06 9.93 -3.47
N HIS A 125 6.26 8.66 -3.09
CA HIS A 125 6.91 8.31 -1.85
C HIS A 125 8.16 7.49 -2.11
N SER A 126 9.17 7.65 -1.24
CA SER A 126 10.43 6.88 -1.32
C SER A 126 11.20 7.03 -2.65
N TRP A 127 11.00 8.13 -3.36
CA TRP A 127 11.61 8.41 -4.66
C TRP A 127 13.15 8.34 -4.66
N TYR A 128 13.80 8.69 -3.56
CA TYR A 128 15.25 8.70 -3.35
C TYR A 128 15.85 7.29 -3.16
N LYS A 129 15.05 6.27 -2.87
CA LYS A 129 15.55 4.90 -2.65
C LYS A 129 16.15 4.33 -3.94
N ARG A 130 17.30 3.66 -3.81
CA ARG A 130 18.08 3.14 -4.95
C ARG A 130 17.25 2.49 -6.07
N LYS A 131 16.23 1.70 -5.72
CA LYS A 131 15.37 0.99 -6.70
C LYS A 131 14.39 1.90 -7.43
N MET A 132 14.07 3.07 -6.89
CA MET A 132 13.15 4.06 -7.46
C MET A 132 13.90 5.23 -8.12
N LYS A 133 15.07 5.58 -7.59
CA LYS A 133 15.86 6.73 -8.00
C LYS A 133 16.07 6.78 -9.52
N LYS A 134 16.43 5.63 -10.13
CA LYS A 134 16.67 5.56 -11.59
C LYS A 134 15.49 6.08 -12.42
N PHE A 135 14.26 5.79 -12.02
CA PHE A 135 13.08 6.30 -12.71
C PHE A 135 12.86 7.79 -12.44
N TRP A 136 13.00 8.19 -11.17
CA TRP A 136 12.68 9.58 -10.77
C TRP A 136 13.72 10.60 -11.20
N MET A 137 14.96 10.17 -11.49
CA MET A 137 16.01 11.06 -12.02
C MET A 137 15.62 11.76 -13.33
N ASP A 138 14.75 11.16 -14.11
CA ASP A 138 14.26 11.76 -15.36
C ASP A 138 13.24 12.91 -15.13
N PHE A 139 12.71 13.03 -13.90
CA PHE A 139 11.63 13.96 -13.58
C PHE A 139 11.94 14.89 -12.40
N ILE A 140 12.82 14.48 -11.51
CA ILE A 140 13.19 15.22 -10.29
C ILE A 140 14.67 15.58 -10.38
N PRO A 141 15.04 16.88 -10.40
CA PRO A 141 16.44 17.27 -10.37
C PRO A 141 17.05 16.85 -9.03
N PHE A 142 18.10 16.05 -9.10
CA PHE A 142 18.92 15.69 -7.94
C PHE A 142 20.11 16.64 -7.91
N GLN A 143 20.20 17.46 -6.88
CA GLN A 143 21.39 18.21 -6.54
C GLN A 143 22.38 17.32 -5.81
#